data_f6094d1d1b9b549842eb7ec9ea773df7
#
_entry.id   f6094d1d1b9b549842eb7ec9ea773df7
#
_cell.length_a   1.000
_cell.length_b   1.000
_cell.length_c   1.000
_cell.angle_alpha   90.00
_cell.angle_beta   90.00
_cell.angle_gamma   90.00
#
_symmetry.space_group_name_H-M   'P 1'
#
loop_
_entity.id
_entity.type
_entity.pdbx_description
1 polymer ?
#
loop_
_entity_poly.entity_id
_entity_poly.type
_entity_poly.pdbx_seq_one_letter_code
_entity_poly.pdbx_strand_id
1 'polypeptide(L)'
;MSKKLFMVLGNGFTIDFLRHTNFSEKIDVINLFKQGAEVPWPTSGASGFLSFKHCPNLWSLGARPTMDQAEGLSLIEDIITCANIDASKKRAGGSSNQHNIYGKSYKELVQYLRHLFVYYDQLIPDVPEAVEEWMWLKYIRNCLDSPNYSEITIVSYNYDCWLERIFLKFDIPFKIGLIDANDHSKKITLIKPHGSISFIHKNELDMESYSMGYERELSDGSMGDFTAQYLNLTRNHLVTALIPPAGESDRFRHTWSTQL
;
A
#
# COMPACT_ATOMS: atom_id res chain seq x y z
N MET A 1 5.32 35.86 8.63
CA MET A 1 5.65 34.47 9.00
C MET A 1 5.05 33.56 7.95
N SER A 2 5.86 32.70 7.29
CA SER A 2 5.35 31.68 6.37
C SER A 2 4.67 30.56 7.16
N LYS A 3 3.60 30.00 6.61
CA LYS A 3 2.81 28.92 7.22
C LYS A 3 3.31 27.57 6.73
N LYS A 4 3.06 26.53 7.50
CA LYS A 4 3.19 25.13 7.06
C LYS A 4 1.80 24.63 6.70
N LEU A 5 1.68 23.94 5.56
CA LEU A 5 0.44 23.31 5.14
C LEU A 5 0.53 21.81 5.43
N PHE A 6 -0.50 21.28 6.05
CA PHE A 6 -0.62 19.84 6.32
C PHE A 6 -1.90 19.31 5.67
N MET A 7 -1.77 18.28 4.83
CA MET A 7 -2.88 17.63 4.13
C MET A 7 -2.90 16.15 4.49
N VAL A 8 -4.10 15.59 4.69
CA VAL A 8 -4.31 14.16 4.92
C VAL A 8 -5.16 13.62 3.79
N LEU A 9 -4.66 12.62 3.09
CA LEU A 9 -5.31 11.96 1.96
C LEU A 9 -5.60 10.50 2.31
N GLY A 10 -6.79 10.07 1.98
CA GLY A 10 -7.24 8.68 2.11
C GLY A 10 -7.86 8.20 0.81
N ASN A 11 -8.59 7.09 0.87
CA ASN A 11 -9.17 6.42 -0.30
C ASN A 11 -10.06 7.33 -1.17
N GLY A 12 -10.69 8.35 -0.57
CA GLY A 12 -11.48 9.34 -1.31
C GLY A 12 -10.68 10.08 -2.39
N PHE A 13 -9.39 10.37 -2.14
CA PHE A 13 -8.51 10.98 -3.14
C PHE A 13 -8.30 10.05 -4.35
N THR A 14 -8.03 8.77 -4.09
CA THR A 14 -7.88 7.74 -5.14
C THR A 14 -9.17 7.55 -5.92
N ILE A 15 -10.33 7.49 -5.25
CA ILE A 15 -11.65 7.36 -5.89
C ILE A 15 -11.91 8.55 -6.82
N ASP A 16 -11.61 9.77 -6.37
CA ASP A 16 -11.80 10.98 -7.16
C ASP A 16 -10.85 11.00 -8.40
N PHE A 17 -9.59 10.59 -8.24
CA PHE A 17 -8.65 10.39 -9.34
C PHE A 17 -9.20 9.41 -10.38
N LEU A 18 -9.66 8.23 -9.95
CA LEU A 18 -10.20 7.20 -10.84
C LEU A 18 -11.46 7.66 -11.58
N ARG A 19 -12.32 8.43 -10.93
CA ARG A 19 -13.49 9.04 -11.55
C ARG A 19 -13.10 10.09 -12.58
N HIS A 20 -12.20 10.99 -12.23
CA HIS A 20 -11.73 12.05 -13.12
C HIS A 20 -11.05 11.50 -14.38
N THR A 21 -10.37 10.37 -14.25
CA THR A 21 -9.64 9.71 -15.35
C THR A 21 -10.44 8.61 -16.06
N ASN A 22 -11.71 8.38 -15.68
CA ASN A 22 -12.60 7.35 -16.22
C ASN A 22 -12.12 5.90 -16.01
N PHE A 23 -11.36 5.64 -14.94
CA PHE A 23 -10.93 4.28 -14.56
C PHE A 23 -11.78 3.66 -13.46
N SER A 24 -12.77 4.37 -12.90
CA SER A 24 -13.62 3.88 -11.81
C SER A 24 -14.45 2.63 -12.13
N GLU A 25 -14.69 2.36 -13.40
CA GLU A 25 -15.38 1.12 -13.84
C GLU A 25 -14.43 -0.08 -13.93
N LYS A 26 -13.12 0.17 -14.07
CA LYS A 26 -12.10 -0.87 -14.23
C LYS A 26 -11.37 -1.21 -12.95
N ILE A 27 -11.35 -0.30 -11.98
CA ILE A 27 -10.58 -0.41 -10.75
C ILE A 27 -11.51 -0.15 -9.56
N ASP A 28 -11.63 -1.15 -8.69
CA ASP A 28 -12.43 -1.07 -7.46
C ASP A 28 -11.51 -1.05 -6.23
N VAL A 29 -11.23 0.15 -5.73
CA VAL A 29 -10.43 0.35 -4.50
C VAL A 29 -11.27 0.33 -3.23
N ILE A 30 -12.57 0.05 -3.34
CA ILE A 30 -13.51 -0.01 -2.22
C ILE A 30 -13.70 -1.46 -1.79
N ASN A 31 -14.00 -2.36 -2.73
CA ASN A 31 -14.09 -3.80 -2.45
C ASN A 31 -12.78 -4.49 -2.85
N LEU A 32 -11.88 -4.63 -1.87
CA LEU A 32 -10.52 -5.13 -2.10
C LEU A 32 -10.46 -6.62 -2.53
N PHE A 33 -11.54 -7.40 -2.41
CA PHE A 33 -11.56 -8.79 -2.86
C PHE A 33 -12.17 -8.99 -4.24
N LYS A 34 -13.01 -8.08 -4.71
CA LYS A 34 -13.82 -8.22 -5.92
C LYS A 34 -13.01 -8.59 -7.16
N GLN A 35 -11.87 -7.96 -7.38
CA GLN A 35 -11.00 -8.22 -8.53
C GLN A 35 -9.89 -9.25 -8.24
N GLY A 36 -9.95 -9.93 -7.11
CA GLY A 36 -8.90 -10.86 -6.70
C GLY A 36 -8.67 -12.06 -7.64
N ALA A 37 -9.70 -12.47 -8.38
CA ALA A 37 -9.56 -13.49 -9.40
C ALA A 37 -8.82 -13.02 -10.66
N GLU A 38 -8.75 -11.70 -10.90
CA GLU A 38 -8.09 -11.11 -12.06
C GLU A 38 -6.58 -10.88 -11.80
N VAL A 39 -6.21 -10.71 -10.54
CA VAL A 39 -4.81 -10.44 -10.14
C VAL A 39 -3.92 -11.60 -10.57
N PRO A 40 -2.85 -11.32 -11.35
CA PRO A 40 -1.96 -12.35 -11.84
C PRO A 40 -1.03 -12.90 -10.75
N TRP A 41 -0.72 -14.19 -10.82
CA TRP A 41 0.33 -14.79 -10.01
C TRP A 41 1.70 -14.39 -10.56
N PRO A 42 2.63 -13.89 -9.73
CA PRO A 42 3.84 -13.21 -10.18
C PRO A 42 4.74 -14.00 -11.14
N THR A 43 4.91 -15.29 -10.93
CA THR A 43 5.84 -16.10 -11.73
C THR A 43 5.24 -16.61 -13.03
N SER A 44 3.95 -16.90 -13.07
CA SER A 44 3.28 -17.47 -14.25
C SER A 44 2.48 -16.46 -15.06
N GLY A 45 2.17 -15.30 -14.48
CA GLY A 45 1.22 -14.34 -15.07
C GLY A 45 -0.22 -14.85 -15.14
N ALA A 46 -0.49 -16.07 -14.66
CA ALA A 46 -1.85 -16.62 -14.66
C ALA A 46 -2.72 -15.90 -13.63
N SER A 47 -3.91 -15.49 -14.03
CA SER A 47 -4.90 -14.89 -13.14
C SER A 47 -5.30 -15.82 -11.99
N GLY A 48 -5.80 -15.26 -10.89
CA GLY A 48 -6.31 -16.05 -9.75
C GLY A 48 -5.39 -16.02 -8.54
N PHE A 49 -4.74 -14.89 -8.25
CA PHE A 49 -3.97 -14.74 -7.01
C PHE A 49 -4.85 -15.05 -5.79
N LEU A 50 -6.06 -14.45 -5.72
CA LEU A 50 -7.05 -14.80 -4.70
C LEU A 50 -7.75 -16.11 -5.08
N SER A 51 -7.19 -17.21 -4.64
CA SER A 51 -7.73 -18.56 -4.87
C SER A 51 -7.30 -19.50 -3.75
N PHE A 52 -7.95 -20.66 -3.65
CA PHE A 52 -7.53 -21.72 -2.71
C PHE A 52 -6.09 -22.19 -2.98
N LYS A 53 -5.66 -22.16 -4.24
CA LYS A 53 -4.31 -22.59 -4.63
C LYS A 53 -3.23 -21.66 -4.09
N HIS A 54 -3.45 -20.36 -4.15
CA HIS A 54 -2.42 -19.36 -3.88
C HIS A 54 -2.59 -18.66 -2.52
N CYS A 55 -3.83 -18.54 -2.01
CA CYS A 55 -4.16 -17.96 -0.72
C CYS A 55 -5.04 -18.93 0.09
N PRO A 56 -4.56 -20.16 0.41
CA PRO A 56 -5.38 -21.20 1.04
C PRO A 56 -5.94 -20.78 2.41
N ASN A 57 -5.21 -19.99 3.18
CA ASN A 57 -5.64 -19.56 4.51
C ASN A 57 -6.71 -18.46 4.42
N LEU A 58 -6.51 -17.44 3.59
CA LEU A 58 -7.55 -16.43 3.28
C LEU A 58 -8.82 -17.09 2.77
N TRP A 59 -8.65 -18.04 1.84
CA TRP A 59 -9.78 -18.77 1.26
C TRP A 59 -10.52 -19.62 2.29
N SER A 60 -9.81 -20.23 3.23
CA SER A 60 -10.40 -21.01 4.33
C SER A 60 -11.14 -20.14 5.34
N LEU A 61 -10.75 -18.88 5.51
CA LEU A 61 -11.47 -17.88 6.32
C LEU A 61 -12.64 -17.23 5.58
N GLY A 62 -12.87 -17.56 4.31
CA GLY A 62 -14.03 -17.09 3.55
C GLY A 62 -13.74 -16.02 2.50
N ALA A 63 -12.49 -15.57 2.31
CA ALA A 63 -12.17 -14.59 1.28
C ALA A 63 -12.55 -15.09 -0.12
N ARG A 64 -13.38 -14.33 -0.84
CA ARG A 64 -13.89 -14.67 -2.18
C ARG A 64 -14.03 -13.39 -3.03
N PRO A 65 -13.80 -13.50 -4.34
CA PRO A 65 -14.08 -12.38 -5.26
C PRO A 65 -15.57 -11.96 -5.31
N THR A 66 -16.47 -12.85 -4.85
CA THR A 66 -17.92 -12.62 -4.82
C THR A 66 -18.42 -11.95 -3.55
N MET A 67 -17.54 -11.69 -2.58
CA MET A 67 -17.91 -10.99 -1.34
C MET A 67 -18.34 -9.58 -1.65
N ASP A 68 -19.31 -9.09 -0.89
CA ASP A 68 -19.61 -7.66 -0.89
C ASP A 68 -18.54 -6.85 -0.10
N GLN A 69 -18.63 -5.55 -0.18
CA GLN A 69 -17.68 -4.66 0.48
C GLN A 69 -17.68 -4.82 2.00
N ALA A 70 -18.83 -4.93 2.63
CA ALA A 70 -18.95 -4.98 4.08
C ALA A 70 -18.42 -6.31 4.63
N GLU A 71 -18.73 -7.43 3.96
CA GLU A 71 -18.17 -8.74 4.27
C GLU A 71 -16.64 -8.74 4.14
N GLY A 72 -16.11 -8.15 3.06
CA GLY A 72 -14.67 -8.07 2.81
C GLY A 72 -13.93 -7.25 3.87
N LEU A 73 -14.46 -6.10 4.27
CA LEU A 73 -13.88 -5.28 5.34
C LEU A 73 -13.92 -5.99 6.68
N SER A 74 -15.07 -6.60 7.05
CA SER A 74 -15.19 -7.36 8.30
C SER A 74 -14.18 -8.51 8.36
N LEU A 75 -13.99 -9.24 7.27
CA LEU A 75 -13.00 -10.31 7.22
C LEU A 75 -11.56 -9.78 7.41
N ILE A 76 -11.21 -8.65 6.79
CA ILE A 76 -9.91 -8.03 6.96
C ILE A 76 -9.69 -7.64 8.43
N GLU A 77 -10.66 -7.00 9.07
CA GLU A 77 -10.61 -6.61 10.48
C GLU A 77 -10.45 -7.82 11.39
N ASP A 78 -11.18 -8.90 11.17
CA ASP A 78 -11.07 -10.15 11.93
C ASP A 78 -9.68 -10.77 11.80
N ILE A 79 -9.15 -10.86 10.57
CA ILE A 79 -7.81 -11.41 10.31
C ILE A 79 -6.76 -10.62 11.09
N ILE A 80 -6.80 -9.30 11.01
CA ILE A 80 -5.79 -8.46 11.64
C ILE A 80 -5.92 -8.50 13.16
N THR A 81 -7.14 -8.43 13.68
CA THR A 81 -7.39 -8.51 15.13
C THR A 81 -6.89 -9.83 15.70
N CYS A 82 -7.27 -10.95 15.09
CA CYS A 82 -6.83 -12.28 15.56
C CYS A 82 -5.32 -12.50 15.41
N ALA A 83 -4.72 -12.07 14.31
CA ALA A 83 -3.28 -12.14 14.11
C ALA A 83 -2.52 -11.30 15.15
N ASN A 84 -3.03 -10.11 15.50
CA ASN A 84 -2.48 -9.27 16.57
C ASN A 84 -2.53 -9.92 17.95
N ILE A 85 -3.67 -10.53 18.30
CA ILE A 85 -3.84 -11.24 19.58
C ILE A 85 -2.79 -12.35 19.70
N ASP A 86 -2.60 -13.13 18.64
CA ASP A 86 -1.65 -14.22 18.64
C ASP A 86 -0.18 -13.76 18.71
N ALA A 87 0.16 -12.69 17.99
CA ALA A 87 1.49 -12.09 18.09
C ALA A 87 1.76 -11.56 19.51
N SER A 88 0.74 -11.01 20.17
CA SER A 88 0.86 -10.53 21.56
C SER A 88 1.08 -11.65 22.56
N LYS A 89 0.40 -12.80 22.37
CA LYS A 89 0.60 -14.00 23.21
C LYS A 89 2.03 -14.54 23.08
N LYS A 90 2.57 -14.59 21.86
CA LYS A 90 3.96 -14.99 21.60
C LYS A 90 4.96 -14.12 22.37
N ARG A 91 4.79 -12.80 22.32
CA ARG A 91 5.66 -11.84 23.03
C ARG A 91 5.61 -12.01 24.57
N ALA A 92 4.47 -12.42 25.10
CA ALA A 92 4.28 -12.69 26.52
C ALA A 92 4.84 -14.06 26.98
N GLY A 93 5.58 -14.80 26.13
CA GLY A 93 6.14 -16.11 26.45
C GLY A 93 5.14 -17.26 26.38
N GLY A 94 3.96 -17.02 25.83
CA GLY A 94 2.95 -18.05 25.58
C GLY A 94 3.30 -18.92 24.38
N SER A 95 2.90 -20.19 24.39
CA SER A 95 3.00 -21.09 23.25
C SER A 95 2.12 -20.56 22.11
N SER A 96 2.69 -20.26 20.95
CA SER A 96 1.89 -20.00 19.75
C SER A 96 1.50 -21.34 19.14
N ASN A 97 0.24 -21.51 18.82
CA ASN A 97 -0.18 -22.62 17.95
C ASN A 97 0.57 -22.48 16.61
N GLN A 98 1.41 -23.48 16.28
CA GLN A 98 2.11 -23.53 14.98
C GLN A 98 1.16 -23.52 13.77
N HIS A 99 -0.14 -23.68 14.00
CA HIS A 99 -1.20 -23.69 13.00
C HIS A 99 -2.08 -22.44 13.02
N ASN A 100 -1.52 -21.29 13.41
CA ASN A 100 -2.31 -20.05 13.42
C ASN A 100 -2.72 -19.64 12.00
N ILE A 101 -3.95 -19.98 11.64
CA ILE A 101 -4.53 -19.63 10.34
C ILE A 101 -4.56 -18.11 10.14
N TYR A 102 -4.86 -17.33 11.18
CA TYR A 102 -4.94 -15.87 11.08
C TYR A 102 -3.58 -15.22 10.78
N GLY A 103 -2.51 -15.68 11.40
CA GLY A 103 -1.15 -15.20 11.09
C GLY A 103 -0.73 -15.51 9.65
N LYS A 104 -1.08 -16.70 9.15
CA LYS A 104 -0.84 -17.07 7.74
C LYS A 104 -1.73 -16.27 6.80
N SER A 105 -3.01 -16.11 7.12
CA SER A 105 -3.95 -15.29 6.34
C SER A 105 -3.52 -13.83 6.29
N TYR A 106 -2.97 -13.28 7.37
CA TYR A 106 -2.43 -11.93 7.38
C TYR A 106 -1.28 -11.78 6.37
N LYS A 107 -0.35 -12.75 6.33
CA LYS A 107 0.75 -12.75 5.35
C LYS A 107 0.24 -12.86 3.91
N GLU A 108 -0.74 -13.72 3.68
CA GLU A 108 -1.41 -13.82 2.38
C GLU A 108 -2.12 -12.51 2.01
N LEU A 109 -2.80 -11.87 2.96
CA LEU A 109 -3.51 -10.61 2.75
C LEU A 109 -2.55 -9.49 2.34
N VAL A 110 -1.43 -9.32 3.05
CA VAL A 110 -0.41 -8.31 2.73
C VAL A 110 0.14 -8.51 1.31
N GLN A 111 0.49 -9.75 0.96
CA GLN A 111 0.99 -10.07 -0.38
C GLN A 111 -0.09 -9.87 -1.45
N TYR A 112 -1.30 -10.33 -1.16
CA TYR A 112 -2.43 -10.15 -2.06
C TYR A 112 -2.71 -8.67 -2.34
N LEU A 113 -2.80 -7.82 -1.30
CA LEU A 113 -3.04 -6.39 -1.46
C LEU A 113 -1.94 -5.72 -2.27
N ARG A 114 -0.67 -6.08 -2.02
CA ARG A 114 0.43 -5.57 -2.84
C ARG A 114 0.21 -5.88 -4.32
N HIS A 115 -0.06 -7.14 -4.67
CA HIS A 115 -0.24 -7.53 -6.07
C HIS A 115 -1.53 -6.99 -6.68
N LEU A 116 -2.59 -6.81 -5.89
CA LEU A 116 -3.81 -6.12 -6.32
C LEU A 116 -3.52 -4.67 -6.74
N PHE A 117 -2.82 -3.90 -5.90
CA PHE A 117 -2.50 -2.51 -6.23
C PHE A 117 -1.46 -2.39 -7.35
N VAL A 118 -0.53 -3.34 -7.48
CA VAL A 118 0.36 -3.42 -8.64
C VAL A 118 -0.43 -3.71 -9.93
N TYR A 119 -1.39 -4.63 -9.87
CA TYR A 119 -2.31 -4.90 -10.98
C TYR A 119 -3.10 -3.64 -11.37
N TYR A 120 -3.64 -2.91 -10.41
CA TYR A 120 -4.33 -1.64 -10.65
C TYR A 120 -3.41 -0.59 -11.29
N ASP A 121 -2.17 -0.49 -10.85
CA ASP A 121 -1.20 0.42 -11.43
C ASP A 121 -0.90 0.10 -12.89
N GLN A 122 -0.85 -1.18 -13.26
CA GLN A 122 -0.68 -1.63 -14.64
C GLN A 122 -1.87 -1.30 -15.55
N LEU A 123 -3.09 -1.20 -15.00
CA LEU A 123 -4.26 -0.77 -15.76
C LEU A 123 -4.20 0.71 -16.15
N ILE A 124 -3.35 1.49 -15.49
CA ILE A 124 -3.10 2.91 -15.80
C ILE A 124 -1.59 3.08 -16.06
N PRO A 125 -1.08 2.63 -17.22
CA PRO A 125 0.36 2.63 -17.50
C PRO A 125 0.96 4.05 -17.53
N ASP A 126 0.17 5.02 -17.96
CA ASP A 126 0.54 6.43 -18.00
C ASP A 126 -0.50 7.29 -17.27
N VAL A 127 -0.04 8.33 -16.60
CA VAL A 127 -0.95 9.32 -16.01
C VAL A 127 -1.70 10.04 -17.14
N PRO A 128 -3.05 9.96 -17.19
CA PRO A 128 -3.82 10.59 -18.26
C PRO A 128 -3.63 12.10 -18.34
N GLU A 129 -3.67 12.67 -19.55
CA GLU A 129 -3.57 14.12 -19.76
C GLU A 129 -4.68 14.91 -19.06
N ALA A 130 -5.87 14.32 -18.94
CA ALA A 130 -7.00 14.91 -18.22
C ALA A 130 -6.65 15.36 -16.79
N VAL A 131 -5.64 14.76 -16.18
CA VAL A 131 -5.17 15.10 -14.83
C VAL A 131 -4.66 16.54 -14.74
N GLU A 132 -4.22 17.14 -15.83
CA GLU A 132 -3.80 18.55 -15.85
C GLU A 132 -4.92 19.50 -15.41
N GLU A 133 -6.17 19.16 -15.77
CA GLU A 133 -7.35 19.93 -15.40
C GLU A 133 -7.95 19.51 -14.05
N TRP A 134 -7.38 18.51 -13.40
CA TRP A 134 -7.89 17.99 -12.13
C TRP A 134 -7.72 19.00 -11.00
N MET A 135 -8.78 19.23 -10.25
CA MET A 135 -8.83 20.24 -9.20
C MET A 135 -7.77 20.03 -8.10
N TRP A 136 -7.46 18.77 -7.75
CA TRP A 136 -6.42 18.47 -6.77
C TRP A 136 -5.03 18.86 -7.26
N LEU A 137 -4.70 18.59 -8.52
CA LEU A 137 -3.41 19.01 -9.10
C LEU A 137 -3.29 20.53 -9.13
N LYS A 138 -4.34 21.23 -9.56
CA LYS A 138 -4.39 22.70 -9.56
C LYS A 138 -4.23 23.26 -8.16
N TYR A 139 -4.91 22.67 -7.18
CA TYR A 139 -4.81 23.09 -5.79
C TYR A 139 -3.39 22.93 -5.24
N ILE A 140 -2.76 21.75 -5.47
CA ILE A 140 -1.40 21.47 -5.00
C ILE A 140 -0.38 22.42 -5.65
N ARG A 141 -0.50 22.68 -6.97
CA ARG A 141 0.34 23.67 -7.67
C ARG A 141 0.19 25.07 -7.08
N ASN A 142 -1.04 25.52 -6.86
CA ASN A 142 -1.31 26.82 -6.24
C ASN A 142 -0.71 26.93 -4.84
N CYS A 143 -0.75 25.87 -4.04
CA CYS A 143 -0.10 25.83 -2.73
C CYS A 143 1.43 25.84 -2.84
N LEU A 144 1.99 25.14 -3.84
CA LEU A 144 3.43 25.10 -4.09
C LEU A 144 3.97 26.47 -4.47
N ASP A 145 3.27 27.17 -5.35
CA ASP A 145 3.67 28.50 -5.86
C ASP A 145 3.38 29.62 -4.86
N SER A 146 2.52 29.37 -3.89
CA SER A 146 2.14 30.37 -2.90
C SER A 146 3.31 30.72 -1.97
N PRO A 147 3.63 32.01 -1.81
CA PRO A 147 4.63 32.47 -0.84
C PRO A 147 4.16 32.32 0.62
N ASN A 148 2.88 32.06 0.82
CA ASN A 148 2.31 31.88 2.16
C ASN A 148 2.75 30.56 2.82
N TYR A 149 3.16 29.57 2.05
CA TYR A 149 3.58 28.27 2.57
C TYR A 149 5.08 28.07 2.36
N SER A 150 5.81 27.81 3.44
CA SER A 150 7.24 27.43 3.39
C SER A 150 7.43 25.93 3.24
N GLU A 151 6.46 25.16 3.69
CA GLU A 151 6.53 23.69 3.70
C GLU A 151 5.11 23.11 3.51
N ILE A 152 5.03 22.03 2.77
CA ILE A 152 3.79 21.28 2.52
C ILE A 152 4.03 19.83 2.90
N THR A 153 3.31 19.34 3.90
CA THR A 153 3.34 17.93 4.29
C THR A 153 2.05 17.26 3.83
N ILE A 154 2.18 16.21 3.03
CA ILE A 154 1.05 15.40 2.56
C ILE A 154 1.19 14.02 3.21
N VAL A 155 0.21 13.65 4.04
CA VAL A 155 0.10 12.32 4.61
C VAL A 155 -0.91 11.53 3.79
N SER A 156 -0.48 10.48 3.12
CA SER A 156 -1.34 9.61 2.32
C SER A 156 -1.42 8.22 2.92
N TYR A 157 -2.62 7.77 3.24
CA TYR A 157 -2.90 6.41 3.72
C TYR A 157 -3.12 5.41 2.58
N ASN A 158 -3.02 5.87 1.32
CA ASN A 158 -3.24 5.03 0.15
C ASN A 158 -1.99 4.21 -0.21
N TYR A 159 -2.19 2.97 -0.63
CA TYR A 159 -1.11 2.07 -1.05
C TYR A 159 -0.59 2.34 -2.46
N ASP A 160 -1.47 2.90 -3.32
CA ASP A 160 -1.12 3.26 -4.70
C ASP A 160 -0.03 4.33 -4.75
N CYS A 161 0.60 4.48 -5.90
CA CYS A 161 1.61 5.50 -6.16
C CYS A 161 1.16 6.53 -7.21
N TRP A 162 -0.15 6.69 -7.42
CA TRP A 162 -0.66 7.61 -8.45
C TRP A 162 -0.34 9.08 -8.12
N LEU A 163 -0.39 9.48 -6.85
CA LEU A 163 0.02 10.84 -6.46
C LEU A 163 1.48 11.12 -6.83
N GLU A 164 2.38 10.18 -6.53
CA GLU A 164 3.79 10.28 -6.85
C GLU A 164 4.02 10.32 -8.36
N ARG A 165 3.32 9.46 -9.11
CA ARG A 165 3.38 9.43 -10.58
C ARG A 165 2.86 10.73 -11.21
N ILE A 166 1.80 11.34 -10.63
CA ILE A 166 1.30 12.65 -11.03
C ILE A 166 2.38 13.71 -10.79
N PHE A 167 3.02 13.70 -9.63
CA PHE A 167 4.09 14.64 -9.33
C PHE A 167 5.27 14.51 -10.30
N LEU A 168 5.66 13.29 -10.64
CA LEU A 168 6.72 13.06 -11.62
C LEU A 168 6.34 13.52 -13.03
N LYS A 169 5.10 13.23 -13.49
CA LYS A 169 4.64 13.64 -14.82
C LYS A 169 4.60 15.15 -14.99
N PHE A 170 4.24 15.88 -13.94
CA PHE A 170 4.05 17.32 -13.99
C PHE A 170 5.19 18.11 -13.35
N ASP A 171 6.36 17.50 -13.20
CA ASP A 171 7.59 18.11 -12.66
C ASP A 171 7.40 18.81 -11.31
N ILE A 172 6.53 18.26 -10.45
CA ILE A 172 6.32 18.75 -9.09
C ILE A 172 7.38 18.18 -8.17
N PRO A 173 8.27 18.98 -7.59
CA PRO A 173 9.35 18.47 -6.74
C PRO A 173 8.81 18.04 -5.39
N PHE A 174 9.04 16.79 -5.02
CA PHE A 174 8.68 16.21 -3.73
C PHE A 174 9.77 15.29 -3.19
N LYS A 175 9.67 14.95 -1.92
CA LYS A 175 10.45 13.89 -1.27
C LYS A 175 9.54 12.95 -0.50
N ILE A 176 9.98 11.70 -0.33
CA ILE A 176 9.31 10.74 0.56
C ILE A 176 9.89 10.91 1.96
N GLY A 177 9.05 11.23 2.92
CA GLY A 177 9.45 11.32 4.33
C GLY A 177 10.05 10.00 4.81
N LEU A 178 11.08 10.07 5.63
CA LEU A 178 11.87 8.95 6.17
C LEU A 178 12.77 8.22 5.15
N ILE A 179 12.39 8.10 3.87
CA ILE A 179 13.26 7.54 2.82
C ILE A 179 14.27 8.60 2.38
N ASP A 180 13.79 9.81 2.09
CA ASP A 180 14.61 10.94 1.63
C ASP A 180 14.82 11.95 2.76
N ALA A 181 15.06 11.48 3.99
CA ALA A 181 15.07 12.29 5.20
C ALA A 181 16.07 13.48 5.12
N ASN A 182 17.17 13.31 4.42
CA ASN A 182 18.24 14.32 4.29
C ASN A 182 18.00 15.33 3.14
N ASP A 183 16.97 15.18 2.32
CA ASP A 183 16.66 16.14 1.26
C ASP A 183 15.77 17.28 1.81
N HIS A 184 16.41 18.39 2.13
CA HIS A 184 15.74 19.62 2.59
C HIS A 184 15.43 20.59 1.44
N SER A 185 15.75 20.26 0.20
CA SER A 185 15.55 21.14 -0.96
C SER A 185 14.11 21.17 -1.45
N LYS A 186 13.29 20.17 -1.09
CA LYS A 186 11.92 20.00 -1.58
C LYS A 186 10.91 20.59 -0.61
N LYS A 187 10.00 21.42 -1.14
CA LYS A 187 8.92 22.05 -0.37
C LYS A 187 7.83 21.04 0.03
N ILE A 188 7.61 20.00 -0.80
CA ILE A 188 6.62 18.95 -0.53
C ILE A 188 7.30 17.75 0.10
N THR A 189 6.80 17.33 1.27
CA THR A 189 7.12 16.05 1.91
C THR A 189 5.89 15.15 1.85
N LEU A 190 6.01 13.99 1.20
CA LEU A 190 4.97 12.96 1.17
C LEU A 190 5.30 11.88 2.20
N ILE A 191 4.34 11.58 3.06
CA ILE A 191 4.43 10.57 4.12
C ILE A 191 3.37 9.51 3.86
N LYS A 192 3.73 8.23 3.91
CA LYS A 192 2.82 7.10 3.68
C LYS A 192 2.85 6.12 4.87
N PRO A 193 2.06 6.38 5.93
CA PRO A 193 2.11 5.58 7.17
C PRO A 193 1.73 4.12 6.97
N HIS A 194 0.82 3.84 6.03
CA HIS A 194 0.42 2.46 5.69
C HIS A 194 1.32 1.81 4.63
N GLY A 195 2.42 2.47 4.26
CA GLY A 195 3.30 1.99 3.21
C GLY A 195 2.83 2.28 1.80
N SER A 196 3.52 1.71 0.85
CA SER A 196 3.26 1.90 -0.59
C SER A 196 3.73 0.71 -1.40
N ILE A 197 3.08 0.46 -2.53
CA ILE A 197 3.59 -0.49 -3.53
C ILE A 197 4.92 -0.04 -4.14
N SER A 198 5.26 1.25 -4.02
CA SER A 198 6.52 1.83 -4.50
C SER A 198 7.69 1.63 -3.54
N PHE A 199 7.45 1.18 -2.29
CA PHE A 199 8.52 0.97 -1.31
C PHE A 199 9.15 -0.40 -1.50
N ILE A 200 10.45 -0.40 -1.83
CA ILE A 200 11.23 -1.58 -2.19
C ILE A 200 12.41 -1.69 -1.25
N HIS A 201 12.63 -2.87 -0.68
CA HIS A 201 13.76 -3.13 0.19
C HIS A 201 15.08 -3.11 -0.60
N LYS A 202 16.09 -2.40 -0.11
CA LYS A 202 17.39 -2.20 -0.80
C LYS A 202 18.16 -3.49 -1.05
N ASN A 203 18.01 -4.47 -0.14
CA ASN A 203 18.64 -5.79 -0.26
C ASN A 203 17.72 -6.79 -0.94
N GLU A 204 16.99 -6.35 -1.95
CA GLU A 204 16.10 -7.21 -2.71
C GLU A 204 16.88 -8.29 -3.44
N LEU A 205 16.43 -9.53 -3.30
CA LEU A 205 16.91 -10.63 -4.13
C LEU A 205 15.94 -10.81 -5.29
N ASP A 206 16.42 -10.75 -6.52
CA ASP A 206 15.67 -11.21 -7.68
C ASP A 206 15.41 -12.71 -7.50
N MET A 207 14.15 -13.05 -7.21
CA MET A 207 13.76 -14.44 -7.04
C MET A 207 13.18 -14.97 -8.35
N GLU A 208 13.79 -16.02 -8.89
CA GLU A 208 13.25 -16.75 -10.04
C GLU A 208 11.89 -17.41 -9.71
N SER A 209 11.61 -17.65 -8.41
CA SER A 209 10.36 -18.22 -7.95
C SER A 209 9.74 -17.39 -6.82
N TYR A 210 8.46 -17.06 -6.95
CA TYR A 210 7.67 -16.40 -5.92
C TYR A 210 7.02 -17.41 -4.99
N SER A 211 7.10 -17.17 -3.68
CA SER A 211 6.38 -17.92 -2.65
C SER A 211 5.78 -16.96 -1.60
N MET A 212 4.74 -17.41 -0.89
CA MET A 212 4.06 -16.61 0.16
C MET A 212 4.94 -16.23 1.35
N GLY A 213 6.10 -16.87 1.54
CA GLY A 213 7.06 -16.50 2.57
C GLY A 213 6.51 -16.59 4.00
N TYR A 214 5.75 -17.62 4.34
CA TYR A 214 5.14 -17.80 5.66
C TYR A 214 6.14 -17.81 6.81
N GLU A 215 7.39 -18.18 6.54
CA GLU A 215 8.45 -18.25 7.55
C GLU A 215 9.07 -16.88 7.89
N ARG A 216 8.76 -15.83 7.11
CA ARG A 216 9.38 -14.53 7.30
C ARG A 216 8.61 -13.70 8.31
N GLU A 217 9.36 -12.97 9.14
CA GLU A 217 8.78 -11.93 9.98
C GLU A 217 8.34 -10.74 9.09
N LEU A 218 7.17 -10.19 9.41
CA LEU A 218 6.61 -9.04 8.66
C LEU A 218 7.24 -7.70 9.06
N SER A 219 8.00 -7.71 10.17
CA SER A 219 8.56 -6.51 10.80
C SER A 219 10.02 -6.23 10.45
N ASP A 220 10.61 -6.99 9.52
CA ASP A 220 12.03 -6.89 9.20
C ASP A 220 12.28 -5.70 8.28
N GLY A 221 12.70 -4.59 8.84
CA GLY A 221 13.18 -3.43 8.11
C GLY A 221 12.89 -2.11 8.82
N SER A 222 13.87 -1.25 8.83
CA SER A 222 13.73 0.16 9.13
C SER A 222 13.42 0.93 7.83
N MET A 223 12.90 2.16 7.92
CA MET A 223 12.71 2.97 6.70
C MET A 223 14.02 3.21 5.92
N GLY A 224 15.16 3.18 6.60
CA GLY A 224 16.47 3.25 5.96
C GLY A 224 16.79 2.08 5.04
N ASP A 225 16.09 0.97 5.18
CA ASP A 225 16.27 -0.23 4.36
C ASP A 225 15.43 -0.21 3.09
N PHE A 226 14.55 0.79 2.93
CA PHE A 226 13.70 0.94 1.75
C PHE A 226 14.16 2.07 0.83
N THR A 227 13.78 1.96 -0.42
CA THR A 227 13.85 3.00 -1.45
C THR A 227 12.51 3.10 -2.16
N ALA A 228 12.20 4.27 -2.72
CA ALA A 228 10.99 4.43 -3.52
C ALA A 228 11.32 4.20 -5.00
N GLN A 229 10.57 3.31 -5.65
CA GLN A 229 10.64 3.05 -7.08
C GLN A 229 9.24 3.07 -7.68
N TYR A 230 9.11 3.65 -8.86
CA TYR A 230 7.83 3.81 -9.55
C TYR A 230 7.76 3.04 -10.87
N LEU A 231 8.85 2.36 -11.21
CA LEU A 231 8.97 1.49 -12.39
C LEU A 231 9.21 0.06 -11.95
N ASN A 232 8.76 -0.90 -12.78
CA ASN A 232 8.96 -2.34 -12.53
C ASN A 232 8.36 -2.83 -11.20
N LEU A 233 7.18 -2.31 -10.82
CA LEU A 233 6.48 -2.69 -9.58
C LEU A 233 6.06 -4.16 -9.54
N THR A 234 6.10 -4.86 -10.67
CA THR A 234 5.84 -6.30 -10.79
C THR A 234 6.93 -7.19 -10.24
N ARG A 235 8.11 -6.65 -9.94
CA ARG A 235 9.18 -7.42 -9.33
C ARG A 235 8.74 -8.07 -8.02
N ASN A 236 9.19 -9.31 -7.82
CA ASN A 236 8.93 -10.03 -6.59
C ASN A 236 9.81 -9.48 -5.48
N HIS A 237 9.18 -8.90 -4.46
CA HIS A 237 9.89 -8.37 -3.31
C HIS A 237 9.75 -9.32 -2.13
N LEU A 238 10.86 -9.56 -1.42
CA LEU A 238 10.88 -10.42 -0.24
C LEU A 238 10.13 -9.78 0.93
N VAL A 239 10.24 -8.47 1.08
CA VAL A 239 9.62 -7.70 2.15
C VAL A 239 8.66 -6.69 1.54
N THR A 240 7.42 -6.75 1.98
CA THR A 240 6.37 -5.85 1.52
C THR A 240 6.14 -4.77 2.57
N ALA A 241 6.32 -3.51 2.17
CA ALA A 241 6.07 -2.37 3.04
C ALA A 241 4.60 -1.92 2.96
N LEU A 242 3.67 -2.79 3.36
CA LEU A 242 2.24 -2.51 3.43
C LEU A 242 1.68 -2.91 4.78
N ILE A 243 0.84 -2.05 5.35
CA ILE A 243 0.03 -2.32 6.54
C ILE A 243 -1.43 -2.37 6.09
N PRO A 244 -2.10 -3.53 6.16
CA PRO A 244 -3.51 -3.65 5.80
C PRO A 244 -4.40 -2.68 6.56
N PRO A 245 -5.49 -2.20 5.94
CA PRO A 245 -6.41 -1.27 6.58
C PRO A 245 -7.17 -2.00 7.68
N ALA A 246 -6.86 -1.69 8.92
CA ALA A 246 -7.63 -2.23 10.04
C ALA A 246 -7.70 -1.20 11.14
N GLY A 247 -8.83 -1.24 11.84
CA GLY A 247 -9.11 -0.41 12.99
C GLY A 247 -7.97 -0.35 14.01
N GLU A 248 -8.16 -0.58 15.26
CA GLU A 248 -7.19 -0.43 16.35
C GLU A 248 -5.93 -1.33 16.30
N SER A 249 -5.41 -1.67 15.13
CA SER A 249 -4.26 -2.56 14.95
C SER A 249 -2.91 -1.90 15.29
N ASP A 250 -2.84 -1.25 16.42
CA ASP A 250 -1.63 -0.64 16.98
C ASP A 250 -0.45 -1.61 17.21
N ARG A 251 -0.62 -2.89 16.93
CA ARG A 251 0.27 -3.92 17.45
C ARG A 251 1.23 -4.52 16.43
N PHE A 252 0.93 -4.43 15.13
CA PHE A 252 1.92 -4.64 14.09
C PHE A 252 2.57 -3.30 13.75
N ARG A 253 3.33 -2.78 14.70
CA ARG A 253 4.13 -1.58 14.48
C ARG A 253 5.32 -1.97 13.64
N HIS A 254 5.22 -1.77 12.35
CA HIS A 254 6.43 -1.64 11.57
C HIS A 254 7.24 -0.47 12.14
N THR A 255 8.53 -0.66 12.32
CA THR A 255 9.42 0.33 12.95
C THR A 255 9.30 1.70 12.28
N TRP A 256 9.01 1.74 10.98
CA TRP A 256 8.83 2.96 10.20
C TRP A 256 7.49 3.67 10.43
N SER A 257 6.40 2.97 10.77
CA SER A 257 5.12 3.60 11.09
C SER A 257 5.12 4.27 12.47
N THR A 258 6.04 3.88 13.35
CA THR A 258 6.17 4.47 14.67
C THR A 258 7.13 5.66 14.72
N GLN A 259 7.85 5.94 13.63
CA GLN A 259 8.77 7.08 13.51
C GLN A 259 8.08 8.34 12.92
N LEU A 260 6.80 8.24 12.59
CA LEU A 260 5.95 9.34 12.12
C LEU A 260 5.26 10.03 13.28
#